data_391aa25d0fec58cc75bd670dee1d924d
#
_entry.id   391aa25d0fec58cc75bd670dee1d924d
#
_cell.length_a   1.000
_cell.length_b   1.000
_cell.length_c   1.000
_cell.angle_alpha   90.00
_cell.angle_beta   90.00
_cell.angle_gamma   90.00
#
_symmetry.space_group_name_H-M   'P 1'
#
loop_
_entity.id
_entity.type
_entity.pdbx_description
1 polymer ?
#
loop_
_entity_poly.entity_id
_entity_poly.type
_entity_poly.pdbx_seq_one_letter_code
_entity_poly.pdbx_strand_id
1 'polypeptide(L)'
;MAVLRPARLSVNINKVATLRNSRGGNVPDVLEAAVRAQEFGAEGITVHPRPDERHIRYADARALRAVVGTEYNIEGYPSRDFVDLVLECRPEQVTLVPDGPDVLTSNAGWDTLAHADLLRTVLAEFRAAGIRTSLFIECDAARIEGAKAVGADRIELYTEAFAQGYSAAMKLKAQGDLAGFERLRAAAVAPYAEAAALAASLGLGINAGHDLNADNLAYFAASVPELDEVSIGHALIADALYLGLENTIQRYRYQLELGAQAAQR
;
A
#
# COMPACT_ATOMS: atom_id res chain seq x y z
N MET A 1 -25.87 13.90 3.46
CA MET A 1 -24.50 13.42 3.79
C MET A 1 -23.93 12.81 2.52
N ALA A 2 -22.70 13.16 2.15
CA ALA A 2 -22.03 12.50 1.03
C ALA A 2 -21.79 11.04 1.43
N VAL A 3 -22.12 10.10 0.53
CA VAL A 3 -21.82 8.68 0.75
C VAL A 3 -20.30 8.55 0.66
N LEU A 4 -19.65 8.15 1.75
CA LEU A 4 -18.23 7.81 1.75
C LEU A 4 -18.01 6.65 0.77
N ARG A 5 -17.11 6.83 -0.17
CA ARG A 5 -16.72 5.74 -1.07
C ARG A 5 -15.73 4.84 -0.33
N PRO A 6 -15.83 3.50 -0.49
CA PRO A 6 -14.79 2.61 0.00
C PRO A 6 -13.43 3.02 -0.58
N ALA A 7 -12.37 2.84 0.21
CA ALA A 7 -11.01 2.95 -0.31
C ALA A 7 -10.79 1.91 -1.43
N ARG A 8 -9.96 2.24 -2.41
CA ARG A 8 -9.65 1.33 -3.52
C ARG A 8 -8.73 0.22 -3.07
N LEU A 9 -8.90 -0.96 -3.66
CA LEU A 9 -8.01 -2.09 -3.46
C LEU A 9 -6.97 -2.17 -4.60
N SER A 10 -5.71 -1.87 -4.28
CA SER A 10 -4.56 -2.20 -5.13
C SER A 10 -3.98 -3.55 -4.70
N VAL A 11 -3.87 -4.49 -5.63
CA VAL A 11 -3.30 -5.82 -5.35
C VAL A 11 -1.81 -5.79 -5.63
N ASN A 12 -1.00 -5.94 -4.58
CA ASN A 12 0.44 -6.06 -4.72
C ASN A 12 0.82 -7.51 -5.08
N ILE A 13 1.30 -7.72 -6.31
CA ILE A 13 1.57 -9.03 -6.89
C ILE A 13 3.02 -9.52 -6.69
N ASN A 14 3.83 -8.87 -5.85
CA ASN A 14 5.21 -9.26 -5.59
C ASN A 14 5.35 -10.74 -5.19
N LYS A 15 4.42 -11.27 -4.38
CA LYS A 15 4.48 -12.66 -3.90
C LYS A 15 4.18 -13.69 -5.00
N VAL A 16 3.43 -13.32 -6.03
CA VAL A 16 3.27 -14.13 -7.25
C VAL A 16 4.63 -14.28 -7.95
N ALA A 17 5.36 -13.18 -8.10
CA ALA A 17 6.69 -13.19 -8.67
C ALA A 17 7.71 -13.94 -7.79
N THR A 18 7.59 -13.85 -6.45
CA THR A 18 8.42 -14.66 -5.53
C THR A 18 8.21 -16.15 -5.76
N LEU A 19 6.96 -16.59 -5.91
CA LEU A 19 6.64 -17.99 -6.18
C LEU A 19 7.19 -18.42 -7.55
N ARG A 20 7.03 -17.61 -8.60
CA ARG A 20 7.63 -17.85 -9.91
C ARG A 20 9.15 -18.02 -9.82
N ASN A 21 9.82 -17.12 -9.12
CA ASN A 21 11.28 -17.10 -9.05
C ASN A 21 11.85 -18.28 -8.24
N SER A 22 11.07 -18.89 -7.34
CA SER A 22 11.53 -20.01 -6.51
C SER A 22 11.91 -21.25 -7.33
N ARG A 23 11.44 -21.36 -8.57
CA ARG A 23 11.69 -22.55 -9.42
C ARG A 23 12.39 -22.23 -10.74
N GLY A 24 12.50 -20.99 -11.10
CA GLY A 24 13.01 -20.54 -12.42
C GLY A 24 12.05 -20.83 -13.56
N GLY A 25 11.64 -20.07 -14.38
CA GLY A 25 10.60 -20.21 -15.41
C GLY A 25 9.58 -19.08 -15.29
N ASN A 26 8.36 -19.28 -15.80
CA ASN A 26 7.34 -18.23 -15.82
C ASN A 26 6.00 -18.67 -15.22
N VAL A 27 6.02 -19.60 -14.27
CA VAL A 27 4.80 -20.07 -13.57
C VAL A 27 4.93 -19.86 -12.06
N PRO A 28 3.97 -19.16 -11.43
CA PRO A 28 2.83 -18.47 -12.03
C PRO A 28 3.25 -17.24 -12.86
N ASP A 29 2.50 -16.95 -13.94
CA ASP A 29 2.75 -15.80 -14.81
C ASP A 29 2.30 -14.50 -14.10
N VAL A 30 3.20 -13.52 -14.00
CA VAL A 30 2.95 -12.26 -13.31
C VAL A 30 1.98 -11.36 -14.09
N LEU A 31 2.05 -11.40 -15.42
CA LEU A 31 1.15 -10.62 -16.27
C LEU A 31 -0.27 -11.20 -16.21
N GLU A 32 -0.40 -12.53 -16.29
CA GLU A 32 -1.70 -13.19 -16.11
C GLU A 32 -2.28 -12.89 -14.74
N ALA A 33 -1.47 -12.92 -13.67
CA ALA A 33 -1.93 -12.59 -12.33
C ALA A 33 -2.48 -11.16 -12.24
N ALA A 34 -1.82 -10.18 -12.90
CA ALA A 34 -2.31 -8.81 -12.97
C ALA A 34 -3.63 -8.69 -13.73
N VAL A 35 -3.76 -9.35 -14.88
CA VAL A 35 -5.01 -9.39 -15.67
C VAL A 35 -6.14 -9.99 -14.85
N ARG A 36 -5.92 -11.17 -14.25
CA ARG A 36 -6.93 -11.84 -13.42
C ARG A 36 -7.31 -11.02 -12.19
N ALA A 37 -6.35 -10.38 -11.51
CA ALA A 37 -6.68 -9.53 -10.36
C ALA A 37 -7.65 -8.40 -10.76
N GLN A 38 -7.43 -7.77 -11.92
CA GLN A 38 -8.33 -6.73 -12.44
C GLN A 38 -9.71 -7.28 -12.83
N GLU A 39 -9.76 -8.43 -13.51
CA GLU A 39 -11.03 -9.12 -13.84
C GLU A 39 -11.84 -9.45 -12.57
N PHE A 40 -11.16 -9.77 -11.48
CA PHE A 40 -11.77 -10.07 -10.17
C PHE A 40 -12.08 -8.83 -9.34
N GLY A 41 -11.81 -7.63 -9.88
CA GLY A 41 -12.23 -6.36 -9.29
C GLY A 41 -11.15 -5.61 -8.51
N ALA A 42 -9.87 -5.94 -8.67
CA ALA A 42 -8.80 -5.07 -8.21
C ALA A 42 -8.85 -3.71 -8.94
N GLU A 43 -8.76 -2.64 -8.18
CA GLU A 43 -8.83 -1.26 -8.70
C GLU A 43 -7.43 -0.67 -8.94
N GLY A 44 -6.39 -1.40 -8.54
CA GLY A 44 -4.99 -1.12 -8.82
C GLY A 44 -4.14 -2.38 -8.78
N ILE A 45 -2.98 -2.29 -9.42
CA ILE A 45 -1.90 -3.28 -9.37
C ILE A 45 -0.66 -2.58 -8.85
N THR A 46 -0.08 -3.12 -7.78
CA THR A 46 1.15 -2.61 -7.21
C THR A 46 2.29 -3.61 -7.38
N VAL A 47 3.45 -3.10 -7.76
CA VAL A 47 4.69 -3.88 -7.86
C VAL A 47 5.88 -3.13 -7.27
N HIS A 48 6.86 -3.89 -6.73
CA HIS A 48 8.10 -3.33 -6.21
C HIS A 48 9.30 -4.01 -6.89
N PRO A 49 9.76 -3.52 -8.05
CA PRO A 49 10.97 -4.04 -8.70
C PRO A 49 12.21 -3.60 -7.91
N ARG A 50 12.72 -4.49 -7.08
CA ARG A 50 13.96 -4.22 -6.30
C ARG A 50 15.20 -4.39 -7.20
N PRO A 51 16.33 -3.74 -6.88
CA PRO A 51 17.55 -3.84 -7.69
C PRO A 51 18.08 -5.27 -7.87
N ASP A 52 17.83 -6.15 -6.89
CA ASP A 52 18.25 -7.56 -6.95
C ASP A 52 17.23 -8.49 -7.63
N GLU A 53 16.11 -7.94 -8.09
CA GLU A 53 15.05 -8.67 -8.80
C GLU A 53 14.56 -9.95 -8.09
N ARG A 54 14.62 -9.97 -6.73
CA ARG A 54 14.23 -11.14 -5.92
C ARG A 54 12.78 -11.57 -6.12
N HIS A 55 11.93 -10.68 -6.63
CA HIS A 55 10.53 -10.97 -7.02
C HIS A 55 10.19 -10.32 -8.37
N ILE A 56 9.60 -9.14 -8.42
CA ILE A 56 9.34 -8.41 -9.67
C ILE A 56 10.67 -8.01 -10.32
N ARG A 57 10.82 -8.33 -11.59
CA ARG A 57 11.97 -7.94 -12.42
C ARG A 57 11.66 -6.61 -13.12
N TYR A 58 12.66 -5.89 -13.51
CA TYR A 58 12.49 -4.66 -14.31
C TYR A 58 11.77 -4.95 -15.64
N ALA A 59 12.03 -6.12 -16.23
CA ALA A 59 11.30 -6.59 -17.41
C ALA A 59 9.80 -6.83 -17.14
N ASP A 60 9.45 -7.37 -15.96
CA ASP A 60 8.04 -7.54 -15.58
C ASP A 60 7.35 -6.17 -15.44
N ALA A 61 8.01 -5.20 -14.77
CA ALA A 61 7.45 -3.87 -14.60
C ALA A 61 7.14 -3.18 -15.93
N ARG A 62 8.02 -3.32 -16.92
CA ARG A 62 7.80 -2.82 -18.28
C ARG A 62 6.63 -3.53 -18.98
N ALA A 63 6.59 -4.85 -18.90
CA ALA A 63 5.55 -5.65 -19.57
C ALA A 63 4.16 -5.43 -18.97
N LEU A 64 4.08 -5.24 -17.64
CA LEU A 64 2.83 -4.95 -16.92
C LEU A 64 2.15 -3.68 -17.41
N ARG A 65 2.90 -2.67 -17.89
CA ARG A 65 2.29 -1.43 -18.43
C ARG A 65 1.28 -1.71 -19.55
N ALA A 66 1.50 -2.74 -20.35
CA ALA A 66 0.62 -3.07 -21.48
C ALA A 66 -0.69 -3.76 -21.05
N VAL A 67 -0.74 -4.37 -19.87
CA VAL A 67 -1.88 -5.17 -19.41
C VAL A 67 -2.61 -4.59 -18.18
N VAL A 68 -2.00 -3.61 -17.51
CA VAL A 68 -2.67 -2.91 -16.40
C VAL A 68 -3.50 -1.75 -16.97
N GLY A 69 -4.82 -1.92 -16.93
CA GLY A 69 -5.81 -0.94 -17.38
C GLY A 69 -6.49 -0.18 -16.24
N THR A 70 -6.26 -0.60 -14.99
CA THR A 70 -6.64 0.10 -13.76
C THR A 70 -5.50 1.01 -13.31
N GLU A 71 -5.37 1.31 -12.01
CA GLU A 71 -4.24 2.08 -11.52
C GLU A 71 -2.97 1.21 -11.44
N TYR A 72 -1.88 1.62 -12.08
CA TYR A 72 -0.57 0.98 -11.95
C TYR A 72 0.28 1.77 -10.96
N ASN A 73 0.72 1.12 -9.88
CA ASN A 73 1.62 1.69 -8.87
C ASN A 73 2.95 0.94 -8.88
N ILE A 74 4.06 1.67 -9.01
CA ILE A 74 5.42 1.11 -8.90
C ILE A 74 6.07 1.65 -7.63
N GLU A 75 6.45 0.74 -6.73
CA GLU A 75 7.14 1.07 -5.48
C GLU A 75 8.65 0.90 -5.63
N GLY A 76 9.43 1.74 -4.95
CA GLY A 76 10.88 1.54 -4.87
C GLY A 76 11.66 2.69 -4.27
N TYR A 77 12.96 2.41 -4.03
CA TYR A 77 13.93 3.41 -3.63
C TYR A 77 14.35 4.26 -4.86
N PRO A 78 14.45 5.59 -4.76
CA PRO A 78 14.71 6.47 -5.89
C PRO A 78 16.18 6.45 -6.35
N SER A 79 16.73 5.28 -6.65
CA SER A 79 17.97 5.17 -7.42
C SER A 79 17.75 5.65 -8.86
N ARG A 80 18.82 6.03 -9.56
CA ARG A 80 18.69 6.49 -10.95
C ARG A 80 18.02 5.43 -11.84
N ASP A 81 18.41 4.16 -11.70
CA ASP A 81 17.84 3.05 -12.49
C ASP A 81 16.35 2.88 -12.23
N PHE A 82 15.92 3.05 -10.97
CA PHE A 82 14.50 3.01 -10.61
C PHE A 82 13.74 4.20 -11.19
N VAL A 83 14.29 5.41 -11.07
CA VAL A 83 13.65 6.62 -11.63
C VAL A 83 13.50 6.49 -13.14
N ASP A 84 14.53 6.00 -13.84
CA ASP A 84 14.49 5.79 -15.29
C ASP A 84 13.44 4.74 -15.68
N LEU A 85 13.34 3.62 -14.93
CA LEU A 85 12.30 2.62 -15.13
C LEU A 85 10.88 3.22 -14.98
N VAL A 86 10.65 3.99 -13.93
CA VAL A 86 9.35 4.62 -13.67
C VAL A 86 8.99 5.61 -14.78
N LEU A 87 9.94 6.44 -15.22
CA LEU A 87 9.74 7.39 -16.32
C LEU A 87 9.48 6.69 -17.65
N GLU A 88 10.08 5.52 -17.88
CA GLU A 88 9.83 4.67 -19.05
C GLU A 88 8.42 4.05 -19.00
N CYS A 89 8.05 3.44 -17.87
CA CYS A 89 6.76 2.75 -17.68
C CYS A 89 5.58 3.73 -17.61
N ARG A 90 5.78 4.94 -17.11
CA ARG A 90 4.72 5.95 -16.87
C ARG A 90 3.50 5.36 -16.15
N PRO A 91 3.68 4.85 -14.92
CA PRO A 91 2.56 4.37 -14.12
C PRO A 91 1.65 5.54 -13.72
N GLU A 92 0.44 5.24 -13.27
CA GLU A 92 -0.46 6.22 -12.69
C GLU A 92 0.08 6.75 -11.37
N GLN A 93 0.80 5.92 -10.61
CA GLN A 93 1.41 6.29 -9.33
C GLN A 93 2.80 5.68 -9.17
N VAL A 94 3.67 6.39 -8.48
CA VAL A 94 4.91 5.89 -7.92
C VAL A 94 4.90 6.08 -6.41
N THR A 95 5.19 5.01 -5.64
CA THR A 95 5.37 5.09 -4.18
C THR A 95 6.85 4.95 -3.84
N LEU A 96 7.45 6.00 -3.30
CA LEU A 96 8.84 5.97 -2.88
C LEU A 96 8.96 5.36 -1.48
N VAL A 97 9.87 4.38 -1.34
CA VAL A 97 10.23 3.74 -0.07
C VAL A 97 11.71 4.03 0.26
N PRO A 98 12.07 4.21 1.55
CA PRO A 98 13.44 4.59 1.93
C PRO A 98 14.43 3.43 1.92
N ASP A 99 13.97 2.21 1.62
CA ASP A 99 14.77 1.00 1.73
C ASP A 99 15.85 0.92 0.66
N GLY A 100 17.09 1.03 1.07
CA GLY A 100 18.23 0.72 0.22
C GLY A 100 18.25 -0.76 -0.22
N PRO A 101 19.17 -1.13 -1.13
CA PRO A 101 19.22 -2.48 -1.72
C PRO A 101 19.40 -3.61 -0.69
N ASP A 102 20.01 -3.32 0.46
CA ASP A 102 20.36 -4.32 1.49
C ASP A 102 19.25 -4.61 2.50
N VAL A 103 18.12 -3.91 2.46
CA VAL A 103 16.99 -4.09 3.38
C VAL A 103 16.09 -5.24 2.91
N LEU A 104 15.76 -6.19 3.80
CA LEU A 104 14.96 -7.37 3.45
C LEU A 104 13.50 -7.03 3.15
N THR A 105 12.88 -6.21 3.99
CA THR A 105 11.50 -5.69 3.84
C THR A 105 11.46 -4.25 4.31
N SER A 106 10.51 -3.46 3.79
CA SER A 106 10.28 -2.10 4.27
C SER A 106 9.90 -2.11 5.75
N ASN A 107 10.72 -1.48 6.58
CA ASN A 107 10.56 -1.46 8.04
C ASN A 107 10.63 -0.06 8.65
N ALA A 108 10.72 0.97 7.82
CA ALA A 108 10.70 2.38 8.23
C ALA A 108 10.14 3.26 7.10
N GLY A 109 9.49 4.34 7.48
CA GLY A 109 9.05 5.38 6.56
C GLY A 109 10.14 6.41 6.28
N TRP A 110 9.93 7.27 5.27
CA TRP A 110 10.85 8.35 4.95
C TRP A 110 11.02 9.35 6.10
N ASP A 111 12.25 9.69 6.39
CA ASP A 111 12.57 10.93 7.07
C ASP A 111 12.56 12.07 6.03
N THR A 112 11.41 12.68 5.84
CA THR A 112 11.18 13.71 4.83
C THR A 112 11.92 15.02 5.11
N LEU A 113 12.40 15.23 6.34
CA LEU A 113 13.19 16.39 6.73
C LEU A 113 14.66 16.16 6.35
N ALA A 114 15.21 15.01 6.75
CA ALA A 114 16.61 14.68 6.46
C ALA A 114 16.87 14.49 4.96
N HIS A 115 15.88 14.01 4.21
CA HIS A 115 16.00 13.70 2.76
C HIS A 115 15.25 14.68 1.86
N ALA A 116 14.94 15.90 2.36
CA ALA A 116 14.09 16.87 1.66
C ALA A 116 14.58 17.20 0.24
N ASP A 117 15.87 17.42 0.05
CA ASP A 117 16.43 17.84 -1.25
C ASP A 117 16.37 16.70 -2.29
N LEU A 118 16.69 15.47 -1.89
CA LEU A 118 16.56 14.29 -2.73
C LEU A 118 15.09 14.11 -3.17
N LEU A 119 14.18 14.07 -2.19
CA LEU A 119 12.76 13.85 -2.44
C LEU A 119 12.19 14.95 -3.34
N ARG A 120 12.47 16.23 -3.07
CA ARG A 120 12.00 17.34 -3.90
C ARG A 120 12.45 17.20 -5.36
N THR A 121 13.70 16.82 -5.58
CA THR A 121 14.27 16.64 -6.93
C THR A 121 13.55 15.51 -7.67
N VAL A 122 13.45 14.32 -7.06
CA VAL A 122 12.87 13.15 -7.70
C VAL A 122 11.35 13.31 -7.91
N LEU A 123 10.64 13.84 -6.92
CA LEU A 123 9.20 14.10 -7.06
C LEU A 123 8.90 15.11 -8.17
N ALA A 124 9.78 16.11 -8.37
CA ALA A 124 9.62 17.06 -9.48
C ALA A 124 9.78 16.39 -10.87
N GLU A 125 10.71 15.42 -11.01
CA GLU A 125 10.85 14.64 -12.25
C GLU A 125 9.57 13.85 -12.56
N PHE A 126 9.03 13.11 -11.58
CA PHE A 126 7.81 12.33 -11.76
C PHE A 126 6.59 13.20 -12.06
N ARG A 127 6.46 14.33 -11.37
CA ARG A 127 5.37 15.27 -11.61
C ARG A 127 5.45 15.87 -13.03
N ALA A 128 6.65 16.20 -13.51
CA ALA A 128 6.85 16.69 -14.88
C ALA A 128 6.43 15.64 -15.93
N ALA A 129 6.51 14.35 -15.59
CA ALA A 129 6.03 13.24 -16.43
C ALA A 129 4.53 12.94 -16.26
N GLY A 130 3.81 13.67 -15.38
CA GLY A 130 2.39 13.45 -15.09
C GLY A 130 2.11 12.23 -14.19
N ILE A 131 3.12 11.74 -13.46
CA ILE A 131 3.01 10.59 -12.55
C ILE A 131 2.68 11.11 -11.15
N ARG A 132 1.61 10.57 -10.52
CA ARG A 132 1.26 10.87 -9.13
C ARG A 132 2.28 10.27 -8.18
N THR A 133 2.67 11.02 -7.17
CA THR A 133 3.70 10.64 -6.23
C THR A 133 3.14 10.30 -4.85
N SER A 134 3.63 9.23 -4.23
CA SER A 134 3.32 8.82 -2.87
C SER A 134 4.61 8.54 -2.09
N LEU A 135 4.64 8.91 -0.81
CA LEU A 135 5.76 8.63 0.09
C LEU A 135 5.35 7.65 1.18
N PHE A 136 6.08 6.54 1.30
CA PHE A 136 5.92 5.60 2.40
C PHE A 136 6.40 6.23 3.70
N ILE A 137 5.53 6.32 4.72
CA ILE A 137 5.76 7.16 5.88
C ILE A 137 5.17 6.55 7.16
N GLU A 138 5.75 6.89 8.30
CA GLU A 138 5.20 6.61 9.63
C GLU A 138 4.20 7.68 10.07
N CYS A 139 3.42 7.39 11.12
CA CYS A 139 2.47 8.33 11.72
C CYS A 139 3.20 9.41 12.56
N ASP A 140 4.03 10.22 11.89
CA ASP A 140 4.79 11.31 12.48
C ASP A 140 4.39 12.64 11.83
N ALA A 141 3.88 13.58 12.61
CA ALA A 141 3.34 14.84 12.11
C ALA A 141 4.38 15.68 11.36
N ALA A 142 5.61 15.78 11.85
CA ALA A 142 6.65 16.58 11.20
C ALA A 142 7.05 15.96 9.86
N ARG A 143 7.09 14.63 9.77
CA ARG A 143 7.38 13.91 8.52
C ARG A 143 6.23 14.07 7.51
N ILE A 144 4.96 14.06 7.95
CA ILE A 144 3.79 14.28 7.09
C ILE A 144 3.79 15.72 6.53
N GLU A 145 4.06 16.71 7.37
CA GLU A 145 4.23 18.09 6.94
C GLU A 145 5.41 18.22 5.95
N GLY A 146 6.51 17.53 6.24
CA GLY A 146 7.66 17.42 5.35
C GLY A 146 7.31 16.81 3.99
N ALA A 147 6.46 15.77 3.94
CA ALA A 147 5.98 15.18 2.70
C ALA A 147 5.25 16.21 1.83
N LYS A 148 4.39 17.03 2.44
CA LYS A 148 3.75 18.17 1.74
C LYS A 148 4.77 19.19 1.26
N ALA A 149 5.74 19.56 2.09
CA ALA A 149 6.74 20.56 1.76
C ALA A 149 7.68 20.14 0.61
N VAL A 150 7.98 18.86 0.46
CA VAL A 150 8.74 18.33 -0.68
C VAL A 150 7.88 18.13 -1.92
N GLY A 151 6.55 18.27 -1.79
CA GLY A 151 5.62 18.29 -2.89
C GLY A 151 5.06 16.92 -3.26
N ALA A 152 4.95 15.98 -2.34
CA ALA A 152 4.22 14.73 -2.56
C ALA A 152 2.72 14.99 -2.81
N ASP A 153 2.08 14.13 -3.61
CA ASP A 153 0.63 14.17 -3.83
C ASP A 153 -0.10 13.33 -2.78
N ARG A 154 0.55 12.23 -2.32
CA ARG A 154 0.02 11.28 -1.35
C ARG A 154 1.07 10.87 -0.34
N ILE A 155 0.61 10.28 0.75
CA ILE A 155 1.41 9.48 1.66
C ILE A 155 0.86 8.06 1.70
N GLU A 156 1.72 7.08 2.00
CA GLU A 156 1.33 5.71 2.31
C GLU A 156 1.74 5.38 3.75
N LEU A 157 0.76 5.16 4.61
CA LEU A 157 0.97 4.90 6.03
C LEU A 157 1.48 3.47 6.25
N TYR A 158 2.61 3.33 6.93
CA TYR A 158 3.17 2.04 7.34
C TYR A 158 2.36 1.43 8.48
N THR A 159 1.75 0.27 8.28
CA THR A 159 0.69 -0.25 9.16
C THR A 159 1.09 -1.40 10.08
N GLU A 160 2.38 -1.75 10.21
CA GLU A 160 2.83 -2.88 11.04
C GLU A 160 2.41 -2.70 12.52
N ALA A 161 2.64 -1.52 13.11
CA ALA A 161 2.30 -1.27 14.50
C ALA A 161 0.78 -1.41 14.77
N PHE A 162 -0.06 -0.97 13.82
CA PHE A 162 -1.50 -1.22 13.88
C PHE A 162 -1.80 -2.72 13.83
N ALA A 163 -1.25 -3.45 12.88
CA ALA A 163 -1.51 -4.87 12.70
C ALA A 163 -1.10 -5.69 13.94
N GLN A 164 0.05 -5.37 14.54
CA GLN A 164 0.52 -5.99 15.79
C GLN A 164 -0.41 -5.66 16.97
N GLY A 165 -0.79 -4.40 17.14
CA GLY A 165 -1.71 -3.97 18.19
C GLY A 165 -3.10 -4.58 18.04
N TYR A 166 -3.63 -4.65 16.82
CA TYR A 166 -4.90 -5.30 16.52
C TYR A 166 -4.84 -6.82 16.80
N SER A 167 -3.77 -7.49 16.42
CA SER A 167 -3.56 -8.90 16.71
C SER A 167 -3.50 -9.18 18.22
N ALA A 168 -2.84 -8.31 18.98
CA ALA A 168 -2.81 -8.40 20.43
C ALA A 168 -4.21 -8.18 21.05
N ALA A 169 -5.00 -7.25 20.52
CA ALA A 169 -6.39 -7.03 20.93
C ALA A 169 -7.25 -8.28 20.66
N MET A 170 -7.09 -8.93 19.53
CA MET A 170 -7.84 -10.15 19.20
C MET A 170 -7.56 -11.31 20.19
N LYS A 171 -6.34 -11.39 20.74
CA LYS A 171 -6.03 -12.36 21.80
C LYS A 171 -6.84 -12.10 23.09
N LEU A 172 -7.00 -10.81 23.48
CA LEU A 172 -7.85 -10.45 24.63
C LEU A 172 -9.32 -10.82 24.38
N LYS A 173 -9.82 -10.57 23.18
CA LYS A 173 -11.18 -10.99 22.77
C LYS A 173 -11.38 -12.48 22.89
N ALA A 174 -10.40 -13.27 22.44
CA ALA A 174 -10.45 -14.73 22.54
C ALA A 174 -10.42 -15.25 24.00
N GLN A 175 -9.86 -14.47 24.91
CA GLN A 175 -9.85 -14.73 26.37
C GLN A 175 -11.11 -14.23 27.09
N GLY A 176 -12.04 -13.57 26.38
CA GLY A 176 -13.26 -13.00 26.94
C GLY A 176 -13.12 -11.60 27.52
N ASP A 177 -11.94 -10.97 27.45
CA ASP A 177 -11.72 -9.57 27.86
C ASP A 177 -12.13 -8.60 26.74
N LEU A 178 -13.44 -8.37 26.64
CA LEU A 178 -14.00 -7.45 25.65
C LEU A 178 -13.61 -5.99 25.91
N ALA A 179 -13.50 -5.57 27.16
CA ALA A 179 -13.10 -4.21 27.48
C ALA A 179 -11.62 -3.95 27.11
N GLY A 180 -10.75 -4.90 27.40
CA GLY A 180 -9.35 -4.87 26.97
C GLY A 180 -9.21 -4.88 25.44
N PHE A 181 -9.99 -5.70 24.76
CA PHE A 181 -10.04 -5.72 23.31
C PHE A 181 -10.39 -4.35 22.71
N GLU A 182 -11.49 -3.74 23.15
CA GLU A 182 -11.93 -2.43 22.64
C GLU A 182 -10.88 -1.34 22.90
N ARG A 183 -10.33 -1.30 24.11
CA ARG A 183 -9.30 -0.32 24.47
C ARG A 183 -8.03 -0.48 23.63
N LEU A 184 -7.54 -1.71 23.47
CA LEU A 184 -6.28 -1.96 22.78
C LEU A 184 -6.39 -1.73 21.26
N ARG A 185 -7.48 -2.17 20.62
CA ARG A 185 -7.68 -1.92 19.20
C ARG A 185 -7.86 -0.44 18.87
N ALA A 186 -8.56 0.31 19.75
CA ALA A 186 -8.71 1.75 19.59
C ALA A 186 -7.35 2.48 19.74
N ALA A 187 -6.54 2.10 20.72
CA ALA A 187 -5.19 2.64 20.88
C ALA A 187 -4.28 2.32 19.68
N ALA A 188 -4.43 1.15 19.08
CA ALA A 188 -3.63 0.74 17.93
C ALA A 188 -3.93 1.56 16.65
N VAL A 189 -5.16 2.00 16.45
CA VAL A 189 -5.55 2.75 15.24
C VAL A 189 -5.48 4.27 15.42
N ALA A 190 -5.52 4.79 16.63
CA ALA A 190 -5.58 6.22 16.91
C ALA A 190 -4.47 7.04 16.20
N PRO A 191 -3.18 6.64 16.23
CA PRO A 191 -2.13 7.38 15.52
C PRO A 191 -2.37 7.49 14.00
N TYR A 192 -3.01 6.48 13.40
CA TYR A 192 -3.32 6.46 11.97
C TYR A 192 -4.47 7.40 11.61
N ALA A 193 -5.50 7.45 12.45
CA ALA A 193 -6.59 8.40 12.29
C ALA A 193 -6.10 9.86 12.42
N GLU A 194 -5.24 10.13 13.41
CA GLU A 194 -4.63 11.45 13.59
C GLU A 194 -3.73 11.83 12.42
N ALA A 195 -2.88 10.91 11.95
CA ALA A 195 -2.00 11.10 10.80
C ALA A 195 -2.79 11.35 9.50
N ALA A 196 -3.87 10.61 9.27
CA ALA A 196 -4.72 10.77 8.09
C ALA A 196 -5.47 12.11 8.13
N ALA A 197 -6.02 12.50 9.27
CA ALA A 197 -6.68 13.79 9.42
C ALA A 197 -5.71 14.97 9.16
N LEU A 198 -4.48 14.89 9.66
CA LEU A 198 -3.43 15.87 9.37
C LEU A 198 -3.12 15.90 7.87
N ALA A 199 -2.85 14.76 7.24
CA ALA A 199 -2.54 14.65 5.83
C ALA A 199 -3.67 15.24 4.96
N ALA A 200 -4.92 14.90 5.25
CA ALA A 200 -6.08 15.45 4.56
C ALA A 200 -6.17 16.98 4.70
N SER A 201 -5.90 17.52 5.89
CA SER A 201 -5.89 18.98 6.13
C SER A 201 -4.83 19.70 5.31
N LEU A 202 -3.74 19.03 4.98
CA LEU A 202 -2.65 19.52 4.11
C LEU A 202 -2.95 19.30 2.62
N GLY A 203 -4.05 18.63 2.27
CA GLY A 203 -4.42 18.29 0.90
C GLY A 203 -3.52 17.19 0.31
N LEU A 204 -3.04 16.27 1.15
CA LEU A 204 -2.42 15.02 0.73
C LEU A 204 -3.47 13.91 0.63
N GLY A 205 -3.39 13.06 -0.39
CA GLY A 205 -4.13 11.81 -0.42
C GLY A 205 -3.50 10.78 0.52
N ILE A 206 -4.29 9.81 0.97
CA ILE A 206 -3.89 8.83 1.98
C ILE A 206 -4.00 7.42 1.43
N ASN A 207 -2.87 6.73 1.33
CA ASN A 207 -2.77 5.30 1.08
C ASN A 207 -2.33 4.60 2.37
N ALA A 208 -2.58 3.29 2.45
CA ALA A 208 -2.05 2.42 3.50
C ALA A 208 -1.83 1.02 2.92
N GLY A 209 -1.04 0.20 3.59
CA GLY A 209 -0.78 -1.13 3.06
C GLY A 209 -0.01 -2.03 4.01
N HIS A 210 0.95 -2.74 3.48
CA HIS A 210 1.93 -3.65 4.05
C HIS A 210 1.34 -4.78 4.91
N ASP A 211 0.85 -4.52 6.13
CA ASP A 211 0.40 -5.52 7.10
C ASP A 211 -1.13 -5.61 7.27
N LEU A 212 -1.88 -4.91 6.42
CA LEU A 212 -3.34 -5.04 6.38
C LEU A 212 -3.73 -6.42 5.84
N ASN A 213 -4.80 -6.98 6.43
CA ASN A 213 -5.33 -8.30 6.07
C ASN A 213 -6.86 -8.33 6.21
N ALA A 214 -7.50 -9.42 5.81
CA ALA A 214 -8.95 -9.54 5.82
C ALA A 214 -9.59 -9.39 7.22
N ASP A 215 -8.85 -9.59 8.31
CA ASP A 215 -9.39 -9.51 9.67
C ASP A 215 -9.33 -8.10 10.26
N ASN A 216 -8.31 -7.29 9.85
CA ASN A 216 -8.10 -5.95 10.41
C ASN A 216 -8.55 -4.81 9.48
N LEU A 217 -8.74 -5.09 8.19
CA LEU A 217 -8.98 -4.09 7.14
C LEU A 217 -10.27 -3.27 7.36
N ALA A 218 -11.38 -3.93 7.70
CA ALA A 218 -12.65 -3.22 7.91
C ALA A 218 -12.57 -2.23 9.07
N TYR A 219 -11.91 -2.63 10.16
CA TYR A 219 -11.73 -1.76 11.31
C TYR A 219 -10.79 -0.57 11.00
N PHE A 220 -9.70 -0.83 10.28
CA PHE A 220 -8.79 0.22 9.82
C PHE A 220 -9.52 1.23 8.93
N ALA A 221 -10.21 0.77 7.89
CA ALA A 221 -10.94 1.63 6.96
C ALA A 221 -12.09 2.42 7.62
N ALA A 222 -12.74 1.84 8.63
CA ALA A 222 -13.75 2.55 9.41
C ALA A 222 -13.18 3.67 10.28
N SER A 223 -11.93 3.50 10.74
CA SER A 223 -11.26 4.45 11.64
C SER A 223 -10.48 5.54 10.89
N VAL A 224 -10.25 5.36 9.60
CA VAL A 224 -9.51 6.27 8.72
C VAL A 224 -10.40 6.62 7.51
N PRO A 225 -11.42 7.47 7.67
CA PRO A 225 -12.40 7.75 6.61
C PRO A 225 -11.81 8.50 5.41
N GLU A 226 -10.65 9.12 5.55
CA GLU A 226 -9.90 9.81 4.50
C GLU A 226 -9.09 8.87 3.60
N LEU A 227 -9.13 7.55 3.86
CA LEU A 227 -8.34 6.56 3.13
C LEU A 227 -8.77 6.47 1.66
N ASP A 228 -7.83 6.74 0.75
CA ASP A 228 -8.07 6.67 -0.70
C ASP A 228 -7.87 5.26 -1.26
N GLU A 229 -6.82 4.57 -0.78
CA GLU A 229 -6.38 3.30 -1.35
C GLU A 229 -5.64 2.44 -0.33
N VAL A 230 -5.76 1.12 -0.48
CA VAL A 230 -4.90 0.17 0.23
C VAL A 230 -4.13 -0.69 -0.76
N SER A 231 -2.82 -0.87 -0.52
CA SER A 231 -1.95 -1.76 -1.29
C SER A 231 -1.64 -3.01 -0.45
N ILE A 232 -2.24 -4.15 -0.80
CA ILE A 232 -2.12 -5.38 0.00
C ILE A 232 -1.50 -6.50 -0.84
N GLY A 233 -0.39 -7.06 -0.34
CA GLY A 233 0.37 -8.11 -1.01
C GLY A 233 0.39 -9.41 -0.25
N HIS A 234 1.26 -9.50 0.77
CA HIS A 234 1.55 -10.77 1.43
C HIS A 234 0.31 -11.48 1.98
N ALA A 235 -0.51 -10.79 2.75
CA ALA A 235 -1.71 -11.36 3.35
C ALA A 235 -2.73 -11.82 2.28
N LEU A 236 -2.98 -10.97 1.28
CA LEU A 236 -3.92 -11.29 0.20
C LEU A 236 -3.47 -12.51 -0.61
N ILE A 237 -2.19 -12.59 -1.00
CA ILE A 237 -1.69 -13.73 -1.76
C ILE A 237 -1.63 -15.01 -0.90
N ALA A 238 -1.32 -14.90 0.40
CA ALA A 238 -1.38 -16.03 1.32
C ALA A 238 -2.82 -16.58 1.45
N ASP A 239 -3.81 -15.72 1.62
CA ASP A 239 -5.23 -16.12 1.63
C ASP A 239 -5.65 -16.76 0.29
N ALA A 240 -5.15 -16.24 -0.83
CA ALA A 240 -5.48 -16.74 -2.16
C ALA A 240 -4.97 -18.19 -2.42
N LEU A 241 -3.95 -18.64 -1.70
CA LEU A 241 -3.51 -20.05 -1.77
C LEU A 241 -4.59 -21.03 -1.28
N TYR A 242 -5.49 -20.59 -0.41
CA TYR A 242 -6.56 -21.40 0.15
C TYR A 242 -7.93 -21.13 -0.45
N LEU A 243 -8.20 -19.87 -0.80
CA LEU A 243 -9.52 -19.40 -1.24
C LEU A 243 -9.65 -19.24 -2.77
N GLY A 244 -8.52 -19.22 -3.47
CA GLY A 244 -8.41 -18.76 -4.84
C GLY A 244 -8.40 -17.23 -4.94
N LEU A 245 -7.78 -16.69 -6.00
CA LEU A 245 -7.53 -15.24 -6.13
C LEU A 245 -8.83 -14.42 -6.20
N GLU A 246 -9.82 -14.90 -6.96
CA GLU A 246 -11.11 -14.22 -7.12
C GLU A 246 -11.84 -14.04 -5.78
N ASN A 247 -12.07 -15.15 -5.05
CA ASN A 247 -12.75 -15.11 -3.76
C ASN A 247 -12.01 -14.20 -2.76
N THR A 248 -10.68 -14.22 -2.80
CA THR A 248 -9.87 -13.40 -1.91
C THR A 248 -10.04 -11.91 -2.23
N ILE A 249 -9.94 -11.51 -3.49
CA ILE A 249 -10.13 -10.11 -3.90
C ILE A 249 -11.53 -9.63 -3.52
N GLN A 250 -12.58 -10.42 -3.78
CA GLN A 250 -13.95 -10.08 -3.39
C GLN A 250 -14.10 -9.94 -1.87
N ARG A 251 -13.44 -10.83 -1.08
CA ARG A 251 -13.43 -10.72 0.39
C ARG A 251 -12.79 -9.42 0.87
N TYR A 252 -11.64 -9.02 0.31
CA TYR A 252 -10.96 -7.78 0.70
C TYR A 252 -11.77 -6.54 0.32
N ARG A 253 -12.36 -6.51 -0.87
CA ARG A 253 -13.28 -5.44 -1.29
C ARG A 253 -14.47 -5.31 -0.34
N TYR A 254 -15.05 -6.43 0.02
CA TYR A 254 -16.17 -6.44 0.99
C TYR A 254 -15.75 -5.88 2.36
N GLN A 255 -14.53 -6.16 2.84
CA GLN A 255 -14.02 -5.55 4.08
C GLN A 255 -13.92 -4.02 3.96
N LEU A 256 -13.49 -3.49 2.83
CA LEU A 256 -13.45 -2.05 2.58
C LEU A 256 -14.85 -1.43 2.54
N GLU A 257 -15.82 -2.11 1.94
CA GLU A 257 -17.23 -1.68 1.92
C GLU A 257 -17.80 -1.65 3.35
N LEU A 258 -17.54 -2.66 4.17
CA LEU A 258 -17.94 -2.69 5.58
C LEU A 258 -17.31 -1.54 6.37
N GLY A 259 -16.04 -1.24 6.13
CA GLY A 259 -15.33 -0.12 6.74
C GLY A 259 -15.99 1.21 6.40
N ALA A 260 -16.24 1.47 5.12
CA ALA A 260 -16.91 2.70 4.65
C ALA A 260 -18.33 2.86 5.22
N GLN A 261 -19.09 1.78 5.33
CA GLN A 261 -20.43 1.78 5.93
C GLN A 261 -20.37 2.06 7.45
N ALA A 262 -19.36 1.53 8.15
CA ALA A 262 -19.20 1.74 9.58
C ALA A 262 -18.77 3.19 9.91
N ALA A 263 -17.94 3.82 9.07
CA ALA A 263 -17.51 5.22 9.21
C ALA A 263 -18.67 6.24 9.02
N GLN A 264 -19.79 5.83 8.43
CA GLN A 264 -20.96 6.70 8.22
C GLN A 264 -21.95 6.70 9.40
N ARG A 265 -21.77 5.82 10.38
CA ARG A 265 -22.62 5.67 11.56
C ARG A 265 -22.13 6.49 12.74
#